data_b9e65b2c3c0a1a52f69f999e9715211c
#
_entry.id   b9e65b2c3c0a1a52f69f999e9715211c
#
_cell.length_a   1.000
_cell.length_b   1.000
_cell.length_c   1.000
_cell.angle_alpha   90.00
_cell.angle_beta   90.00
_cell.angle_gamma   90.00
#
_symmetry.space_group_name_H-M   'P 1'
#
loop_
_entity.id
_entity.type
_entity.pdbx_description
1 polymer ?
#
loop_
_entity_poly.entity_id
_entity_poly.type
_entity_poly.pdbx_seq_one_letter_code
_entity_poly.pdbx_strand_id
1 'polypeptide(L)'
;LLSRTPKGTELNGEATTYVDDFEGAQSNIDLRDVLSWSLSSVPAANVQGSDAPIDDLSSGHHRARLAWYTIDPVFYSSQRPSEISNNDLSEDEVRRVFINEIFPQQDLVQGQTAVQYTMDLAYYPEEKGPYNTNPYGSFVNEPSENWAGITRALSSTNFDQSNVEYIEFWLLDTFSENDELTDESLGNLIFNLGSISEDVLRDGRKQYENGLPGT
;
A
#
# COMPACT_ATOMS: atom_id res chain seq x y z
N LEU A 1 -6.60 -7.46 23.24
CA LEU A 1 -7.91 -8.15 23.15
C LEU A 1 -8.26 -8.73 24.52
N LEU A 2 -9.36 -8.32 25.11
CA LEU A 2 -9.92 -8.99 26.28
C LEU A 2 -10.69 -10.22 25.79
N SER A 3 -10.04 -11.37 25.78
CA SER A 3 -10.70 -12.64 25.50
C SER A 3 -11.48 -13.08 26.75
N ARG A 4 -12.78 -13.23 26.63
CA ARG A 4 -13.60 -13.82 27.69
C ARG A 4 -13.48 -15.32 27.61
N THR A 5 -12.87 -15.93 28.60
CA THR A 5 -12.85 -17.39 28.75
C THR A 5 -14.26 -17.98 28.77
N PRO A 6 -14.50 -19.10 28.06
CA PRO A 6 -15.78 -19.81 28.12
C PRO A 6 -16.09 -20.19 29.58
N LYS A 7 -17.37 -20.18 29.94
CA LYS A 7 -17.87 -20.62 31.23
C LYS A 7 -17.21 -21.93 31.63
N GLY A 8 -16.44 -21.92 32.72
CA GLY A 8 -15.85 -23.14 33.27
C GLY A 8 -14.44 -23.00 33.83
N THR A 9 -13.75 -21.92 33.58
CA THR A 9 -12.43 -21.69 34.20
C THR A 9 -12.56 -20.64 35.30
N GLU A 10 -13.17 -21.01 36.39
CA GLU A 10 -13.10 -20.26 37.64
C GLU A 10 -11.92 -20.79 38.45
N LEU A 11 -10.85 -20.00 38.57
CA LEU A 11 -9.81 -20.24 39.57
C LEU A 11 -10.20 -19.48 40.83
N ASN A 12 -10.49 -20.22 41.88
CA ASN A 12 -10.87 -19.68 43.21
C ASN A 12 -12.16 -18.83 43.23
N GLY A 13 -13.13 -19.10 42.36
CA GLY A 13 -14.42 -18.40 42.33
C GLY A 13 -14.42 -17.04 41.66
N GLU A 14 -13.31 -16.67 41.03
CA GLU A 14 -13.22 -15.43 40.24
C GLU A 14 -13.07 -15.76 38.75
N ALA A 15 -13.82 -15.05 37.92
CA ALA A 15 -13.69 -15.14 36.48
C ALA A 15 -12.34 -14.56 36.05
N THR A 16 -11.47 -15.40 35.50
CA THR A 16 -10.17 -14.96 34.98
C THR A 16 -10.33 -14.38 33.59
N THR A 17 -9.85 -13.17 33.41
CA THR A 17 -9.74 -12.53 32.08
C THR A 17 -8.28 -12.61 31.64
N TYR A 18 -8.04 -13.23 30.50
CA TYR A 18 -6.72 -13.18 29.92
C TYR A 18 -6.61 -11.92 29.06
N VAL A 19 -5.58 -11.13 29.29
CA VAL A 19 -5.16 -10.09 28.35
C VAL A 19 -4.33 -10.80 27.29
N ASP A 20 -4.84 -10.87 26.09
CA ASP A 20 -4.10 -11.43 24.96
C ASP A 20 -2.97 -10.45 24.60
N ASP A 21 -1.80 -10.98 24.36
CA ASP A 21 -0.67 -10.20 23.90
C ASP A 21 -0.90 -9.87 22.42
N PHE A 22 -1.18 -8.62 22.16
CA PHE A 22 -1.39 -8.13 20.78
C PHE A 22 -0.17 -8.37 19.89
N GLU A 23 1.01 -8.39 20.47
CA GLU A 23 2.25 -8.68 19.71
C GLU A 23 2.35 -10.15 19.32
N GLY A 24 1.67 -11.04 20.06
CA GLY A 24 1.57 -12.47 19.78
C GLY A 24 0.40 -12.87 18.90
N ALA A 25 -0.56 -11.97 18.63
CA ALA A 25 -1.70 -12.25 17.78
C ALA A 25 -1.27 -12.36 16.32
N GLN A 26 -1.26 -13.58 15.77
CA GLN A 26 -0.86 -13.87 14.39
C GLN A 26 -1.96 -13.54 13.35
N SER A 27 -2.93 -12.71 13.67
CA SER A 27 -3.99 -12.28 12.76
C SER A 27 -3.57 -11.12 11.84
N ASN A 28 -2.30 -10.78 11.83
CA ASN A 28 -1.77 -9.72 10.98
C ASN A 28 -1.79 -10.14 9.50
N ILE A 29 -2.34 -9.29 8.66
CA ILE A 29 -2.25 -9.42 7.22
C ILE A 29 -1.04 -8.63 6.75
N ASP A 30 0.01 -9.31 6.32
CA ASP A 30 1.19 -8.65 5.76
C ASP A 30 0.88 -8.07 4.38
N LEU A 31 1.00 -6.76 4.25
CA LEU A 31 0.71 -6.02 3.02
C LEU A 31 1.95 -5.82 2.13
N ARG A 32 3.13 -6.23 2.56
CA ARG A 32 4.41 -5.99 1.86
C ARG A 32 4.65 -6.90 0.67
N ASP A 33 3.90 -8.00 0.54
CA ASP A 33 4.05 -8.88 -0.62
C ASP A 33 3.57 -8.21 -1.90
N VAL A 34 4.51 -7.72 -2.68
CA VAL A 34 4.25 -6.98 -3.93
C VAL A 34 3.51 -7.81 -4.98
N LEU A 35 3.65 -9.13 -4.95
CA LEU A 35 3.00 -10.03 -5.91
C LEU A 35 1.51 -10.22 -5.61
N SER A 36 1.07 -9.91 -4.42
CA SER A 36 -0.34 -10.00 -4.04
C SER A 36 -1.17 -8.77 -4.46
N TRP A 37 -0.51 -7.74 -4.97
CA TRP A 37 -1.15 -6.53 -5.45
C TRP A 37 -1.31 -6.53 -6.97
N SER A 38 -2.40 -5.95 -7.43
CA SER A 38 -2.71 -5.73 -8.84
C SER A 38 -3.19 -4.30 -9.06
N LEU A 39 -3.30 -3.90 -10.31
CA LEU A 39 -3.83 -2.58 -10.65
C LEU A 39 -5.28 -2.45 -10.16
N SER A 40 -5.60 -1.34 -9.53
CA SER A 40 -6.96 -1.10 -9.03
C SER A 40 -7.93 -0.73 -10.16
N SER A 41 -9.22 -1.00 -9.95
CA SER A 41 -10.31 -0.32 -10.67
C SER A 41 -10.30 1.18 -10.37
N VAL A 42 -11.14 1.94 -11.09
CA VAL A 42 -11.36 3.36 -10.80
C VAL A 42 -12.04 3.49 -9.43
N PRO A 43 -11.45 4.22 -8.47
CA PRO A 43 -12.09 4.45 -7.19
C PRO A 43 -13.44 5.15 -7.33
N ALA A 44 -14.40 4.74 -6.52
CA ALA A 44 -15.77 5.28 -6.60
C ALA A 44 -15.93 6.70 -6.03
N ALA A 45 -14.93 7.20 -5.33
CA ALA A 45 -14.97 8.52 -4.71
C ALA A 45 -13.58 9.16 -4.71
N ASN A 46 -13.56 10.48 -4.57
CA ASN A 46 -12.35 11.30 -4.41
C ASN A 46 -11.37 11.28 -5.61
N VAL A 47 -11.81 10.81 -6.78
CA VAL A 47 -11.01 10.89 -8.00
C VAL A 47 -11.85 11.43 -9.15
N GLN A 48 -11.23 12.17 -10.03
CA GLN A 48 -11.89 12.72 -11.19
C GLN A 48 -12.28 11.61 -12.18
N GLY A 49 -13.49 11.68 -12.71
CA GLY A 49 -14.05 10.66 -13.60
C GLY A 49 -14.67 9.45 -12.90
N SER A 50 -14.72 9.44 -11.56
CA SER A 50 -15.33 8.33 -10.80
C SER A 50 -16.82 8.14 -11.07
N ASP A 51 -17.53 9.17 -11.50
CA ASP A 51 -18.97 9.20 -11.82
C ASP A 51 -19.26 8.98 -13.32
N ALA A 52 -18.24 8.78 -14.14
CA ALA A 52 -18.43 8.50 -15.57
C ALA A 52 -19.32 7.26 -15.77
N PRO A 53 -20.18 7.24 -16.81
CA PRO A 53 -20.98 6.06 -17.13
C PRO A 53 -20.14 4.80 -17.35
N ILE A 54 -20.75 3.63 -17.15
CA ILE A 54 -20.15 2.35 -17.56
C ILE A 54 -19.97 2.40 -19.09
N ASP A 55 -18.91 1.81 -19.59
CA ASP A 55 -18.43 1.89 -20.97
C ASP A 55 -17.85 3.26 -21.39
N ASP A 56 -17.82 4.25 -20.51
CA ASP A 56 -17.12 5.50 -20.75
C ASP A 56 -15.69 5.40 -20.23
N LEU A 57 -14.75 5.14 -21.14
CA LEU A 57 -13.33 5.00 -20.81
C LEU A 57 -12.69 6.29 -20.25
N SER A 58 -13.40 7.40 -20.25
CA SER A 58 -12.95 8.67 -19.65
C SER A 58 -12.69 8.53 -18.14
N SER A 59 -13.31 7.57 -17.49
CA SER A 59 -13.02 7.22 -16.09
C SER A 59 -11.53 6.91 -15.83
N GLY A 60 -10.82 6.43 -16.83
CA GLY A 60 -9.38 6.14 -16.78
C GLY A 60 -8.47 7.30 -17.22
N HIS A 61 -9.03 8.43 -17.68
CA HIS A 61 -8.24 9.54 -18.27
C HIS A 61 -7.29 10.20 -17.27
N HIS A 62 -7.56 10.11 -15.98
CA HIS A 62 -6.74 10.65 -14.91
C HIS A 62 -5.86 9.59 -14.22
N ARG A 63 -5.85 8.37 -14.75
CA ARG A 63 -4.98 7.31 -14.22
C ARG A 63 -3.52 7.61 -14.55
N ALA A 64 -2.75 7.86 -13.52
CA ALA A 64 -1.31 8.08 -13.60
C ALA A 64 -0.53 6.78 -13.43
N ARG A 65 0.75 6.85 -13.70
CA ARG A 65 1.68 5.73 -13.50
C ARG A 65 1.98 5.53 -12.02
N LEU A 66 1.93 4.29 -11.58
CA LEU A 66 2.35 3.86 -10.25
C LEU A 66 3.20 2.59 -10.41
N ALA A 67 4.33 2.56 -9.78
CA ALA A 67 5.13 1.36 -9.59
C ALA A 67 5.10 0.96 -8.11
N TRP A 68 4.98 -0.33 -7.83
CA TRP A 68 5.10 -0.89 -6.49
C TRP A 68 6.12 -2.02 -6.52
N TYR A 69 7.03 -2.00 -5.57
CA TYR A 69 8.18 -2.90 -5.57
C TYR A 69 8.76 -3.04 -4.16
N THR A 70 9.71 -3.91 -4.03
CA THR A 70 10.63 -4.00 -2.89
C THR A 70 12.03 -3.86 -3.43
N ILE A 71 12.85 -3.03 -2.82
CA ILE A 71 14.23 -2.83 -3.23
C ILE A 71 15.01 -4.12 -2.99
N ASP A 72 15.65 -4.64 -4.03
CA ASP A 72 16.42 -5.88 -3.94
C ASP A 72 17.62 -5.71 -2.99
N PRO A 73 17.80 -6.60 -2.02
CA PRO A 73 18.93 -6.58 -1.11
C PRO A 73 20.31 -6.55 -1.79
N VAL A 74 20.41 -6.95 -3.06
CA VAL A 74 21.67 -6.91 -3.83
C VAL A 74 22.23 -5.50 -3.89
N PHE A 75 21.41 -4.47 -3.96
CA PHE A 75 21.83 -3.07 -4.00
C PHE A 75 22.58 -2.61 -2.75
N TYR A 76 22.35 -3.26 -1.63
CA TYR A 76 23.03 -2.98 -0.36
C TYR A 76 24.19 -3.95 -0.07
N SER A 77 24.52 -4.82 -1.00
CA SER A 77 25.58 -5.81 -0.86
C SER A 77 26.85 -5.40 -1.59
N SER A 78 27.90 -6.20 -1.43
CA SER A 78 29.14 -6.04 -2.22
C SER A 78 28.97 -6.38 -3.70
N GLN A 79 27.84 -6.98 -4.09
CA GLN A 79 27.52 -7.34 -5.48
C GLN A 79 26.68 -6.27 -6.19
N ARG A 80 26.49 -5.11 -5.56
CA ARG A 80 25.72 -4.02 -6.18
C ARG A 80 26.43 -3.51 -7.46
N PRO A 81 25.65 -2.98 -8.41
CA PRO A 81 26.20 -2.31 -9.59
C PRO A 81 27.15 -1.17 -9.19
N SER A 82 28.21 -1.01 -9.95
CA SER A 82 29.28 -0.04 -9.66
C SER A 82 28.82 1.43 -9.76
N GLU A 83 27.75 1.66 -10.51
CA GLU A 83 27.13 2.97 -10.74
C GLU A 83 26.39 3.49 -9.50
N ILE A 84 26.04 2.60 -8.56
CA ILE A 84 25.30 2.96 -7.35
C ILE A 84 26.27 3.23 -6.21
N SER A 85 26.30 4.46 -5.74
CA SER A 85 27.16 4.90 -4.63
C SER A 85 26.51 4.64 -3.27
N ASN A 86 27.28 4.86 -2.19
CA ASN A 86 26.72 4.85 -0.84
C ASN A 86 25.81 6.05 -0.59
N ASN A 87 26.06 7.17 -1.26
CA ASN A 87 25.22 8.34 -1.12
C ASN A 87 23.81 8.08 -1.66
N ASP A 88 23.72 7.42 -2.84
CA ASP A 88 22.43 7.07 -3.43
C ASP A 88 21.63 6.15 -2.49
N LEU A 89 22.31 5.26 -1.76
CA LEU A 89 21.67 4.35 -0.80
C LEU A 89 21.36 4.99 0.56
N SER A 90 21.76 6.21 0.77
CA SER A 90 21.48 6.98 2.00
C SER A 90 20.30 7.92 1.86
N GLU A 91 19.81 8.13 0.64
CA GLU A 91 18.59 8.90 0.38
C GLU A 91 17.40 8.24 1.08
N ASP A 92 16.50 9.05 1.64
CA ASP A 92 15.40 8.57 2.46
C ASP A 92 14.47 7.60 1.72
N GLU A 93 14.26 7.79 0.43
CA GLU A 93 13.40 6.97 -0.42
C GLU A 93 13.94 5.56 -0.66
N VAL A 94 15.25 5.35 -0.50
CA VAL A 94 15.89 4.07 -0.85
C VAL A 94 16.72 3.46 0.28
N ARG A 95 16.95 4.17 1.38
CA ARG A 95 17.73 3.66 2.51
C ARG A 95 17.07 2.43 3.15
N ARG A 96 17.87 1.61 3.77
CA ARG A 96 17.35 0.50 4.59
C ARG A 96 16.64 1.05 5.82
N VAL A 97 15.53 0.43 6.14
CA VAL A 97 14.82 0.62 7.41
C VAL A 97 15.22 -0.49 8.37
N PHE A 98 15.55 -0.15 9.60
CA PHE A 98 15.93 -1.11 10.61
C PHE A 98 14.80 -1.28 11.64
N ILE A 99 14.66 -2.50 12.16
CA ILE A 99 13.61 -2.83 13.15
C ILE A 99 13.65 -1.88 14.35
N ASN A 100 14.82 -1.53 14.83
CA ASN A 100 14.97 -0.65 15.97
C ASN A 100 14.58 0.81 15.72
N GLU A 101 14.47 1.23 14.46
CA GLU A 101 13.90 2.54 14.11
C GLU A 101 12.38 2.55 14.33
N ILE A 102 11.72 1.45 13.98
CA ILE A 102 10.27 1.29 14.08
C ILE A 102 9.86 0.81 15.49
N PHE A 103 10.59 -0.16 16.00
CA PHE A 103 10.33 -0.80 17.28
C PHE A 103 11.56 -0.73 18.22
N PRO A 104 11.85 0.44 18.83
CA PRO A 104 13.06 0.64 19.59
C PRO A 104 13.16 -0.22 20.86
N GLN A 105 12.04 -0.78 21.31
CA GLN A 105 11.96 -1.64 22.50
C GLN A 105 12.09 -3.14 22.15
N GLN A 106 12.16 -3.49 20.88
CA GLN A 106 12.24 -4.89 20.45
C GLN A 106 13.68 -5.38 20.46
N ASP A 107 13.96 -6.36 21.31
CA ASP A 107 15.23 -7.06 21.30
C ASP A 107 15.30 -8.04 20.13
N LEU A 108 16.37 -7.94 19.34
CA LEU A 108 16.61 -8.87 18.24
C LEU A 108 17.21 -10.17 18.79
N VAL A 109 16.58 -11.30 18.46
CA VAL A 109 17.12 -12.60 18.75
C VAL A 109 18.36 -12.85 17.88
N GLN A 110 19.37 -13.50 18.44
CA GLN A 110 20.59 -13.83 17.72
C GLN A 110 20.28 -14.60 16.41
N GLY A 111 20.70 -14.04 15.28
CA GLY A 111 20.44 -14.58 13.95
C GLY A 111 19.26 -13.96 13.20
N GLN A 112 18.49 -13.09 13.83
CA GLN A 112 17.48 -12.28 13.16
C GLN A 112 18.12 -11.15 12.34
N THR A 113 17.54 -10.88 11.18
CA THR A 113 17.92 -9.72 10.37
C THR A 113 17.35 -8.46 11.00
N ALA A 114 18.21 -7.49 11.26
CA ALA A 114 17.77 -6.18 11.77
C ALA A 114 17.06 -5.33 10.72
N VAL A 115 17.13 -5.69 9.45
CA VAL A 115 16.53 -4.96 8.33
C VAL A 115 15.06 -5.34 8.20
N GLN A 116 14.21 -4.32 8.16
CA GLN A 116 12.80 -4.44 7.84
C GLN A 116 12.61 -4.19 6.36
N TYR A 117 11.99 -5.14 5.66
CA TYR A 117 11.63 -4.95 4.26
C TYR A 117 10.40 -4.04 4.16
N THR A 118 10.46 -3.12 3.22
CA THR A 118 9.38 -2.18 2.90
C THR A 118 8.70 -2.57 1.61
N MET A 119 7.49 -2.11 1.42
CA MET A 119 6.83 -2.03 0.13
C MET A 119 6.92 -0.59 -0.34
N ASP A 120 7.54 -0.37 -1.47
CA ASP A 120 7.82 0.96 -2.00
C ASP A 120 6.83 1.28 -3.11
N LEU A 121 6.31 2.50 -3.10
CA LEU A 121 5.37 3.02 -4.08
C LEU A 121 6.00 4.23 -4.76
N ALA A 122 6.22 4.17 -6.05
CA ALA A 122 6.66 5.32 -6.85
C ALA A 122 5.50 5.81 -7.72
N TYR A 123 5.00 6.99 -7.40
CA TYR A 123 3.87 7.62 -8.07
C TYR A 123 4.36 8.74 -8.99
N TYR A 124 3.93 8.68 -10.23
CA TYR A 124 4.31 9.63 -11.28
C TYR A 124 3.05 10.33 -11.82
N PRO A 125 2.62 11.43 -11.19
CA PRO A 125 1.36 12.09 -11.55
C PRO A 125 1.36 12.71 -12.95
N GLU A 126 2.52 13.01 -13.52
CA GLU A 126 2.66 13.56 -14.87
C GLU A 126 2.77 12.50 -15.98
N GLU A 127 2.89 11.22 -15.60
CA GLU A 127 3.01 10.12 -16.54
C GLU A 127 1.71 9.31 -16.60
N LYS A 128 1.23 9.06 -17.83
CA LYS A 128 0.04 8.22 -18.03
C LYS A 128 0.28 6.80 -17.55
N GLY A 129 -0.63 6.29 -16.75
CA GLY A 129 -0.63 4.92 -16.30
C GLY A 129 -1.23 3.94 -17.31
N PRO A 130 -1.26 2.65 -16.97
CA PRO A 130 -1.92 1.63 -17.77
C PRO A 130 -3.40 1.98 -17.98
N TYR A 131 -3.92 1.70 -19.16
CA TYR A 131 -5.31 1.98 -19.57
C TYR A 131 -5.72 3.46 -19.53
N ASN A 132 -4.78 4.38 -19.46
CA ASN A 132 -5.06 5.78 -19.63
C ASN A 132 -5.15 6.12 -21.13
N THR A 133 -6.37 6.28 -21.60
CA THR A 133 -6.69 6.62 -23.00
C THR A 133 -6.89 8.11 -23.24
N ASN A 134 -6.54 8.96 -22.26
CA ASN A 134 -6.71 10.40 -22.38
C ASN A 134 -6.05 10.94 -23.67
N PRO A 135 -6.83 11.49 -24.63
CA PRO A 135 -6.29 12.00 -25.88
C PRO A 135 -5.68 13.40 -25.75
N TYR A 136 -5.89 14.05 -24.61
CA TYR A 136 -5.54 15.45 -24.39
C TYR A 136 -4.19 15.60 -23.70
N GLY A 137 -3.50 16.69 -23.98
CA GLY A 137 -2.26 17.07 -23.28
C GLY A 137 -2.49 17.60 -21.86
N SER A 138 -3.74 17.85 -21.46
CA SER A 138 -4.11 18.37 -20.14
C SER A 138 -3.69 17.47 -18.98
N PHE A 139 -3.52 16.17 -19.23
CA PHE A 139 -3.08 15.23 -18.21
C PHE A 139 -1.78 15.66 -17.51
N VAL A 140 -0.82 16.16 -18.27
CA VAL A 140 0.49 16.60 -17.76
C VAL A 140 0.37 17.96 -17.03
N ASN A 141 -0.60 18.77 -17.41
CA ASN A 141 -0.77 20.12 -16.89
C ASN A 141 -1.56 20.19 -15.57
N GLU A 142 -2.23 19.10 -15.19
CA GLU A 142 -3.10 19.03 -14.01
C GLU A 142 -2.76 17.79 -13.16
N PRO A 143 -1.51 17.66 -12.67
CA PRO A 143 -1.09 16.48 -11.95
C PRO A 143 -1.84 16.26 -10.62
N SER A 144 -2.40 17.31 -10.03
CA SER A 144 -3.21 17.25 -8.81
C SER A 144 -4.55 16.53 -9.01
N GLU A 145 -5.05 16.46 -10.24
CA GLU A 145 -6.29 15.77 -10.59
C GLU A 145 -6.05 14.28 -10.91
N ASN A 146 -4.77 13.90 -11.04
CA ASN A 146 -4.40 12.56 -11.44
C ASN A 146 -4.33 11.64 -10.22
N TRP A 147 -4.61 10.36 -10.46
CA TRP A 147 -4.63 9.35 -9.42
C TRP A 147 -3.99 8.05 -9.92
N ALA A 148 -3.53 7.23 -9.00
CA ALA A 148 -3.13 5.86 -9.27
C ALA A 148 -3.52 4.98 -8.10
N GLY A 149 -3.69 3.69 -8.32
CA GLY A 149 -4.09 2.79 -7.25
C GLY A 149 -3.75 1.34 -7.54
N ILE A 150 -3.57 0.61 -6.46
CA ILE A 150 -3.41 -0.83 -6.46
C ILE A 150 -4.47 -1.46 -5.57
N THR A 151 -4.83 -2.68 -5.87
CA THR A 151 -5.81 -3.45 -5.11
C THR A 151 -5.26 -4.81 -4.72
N ARG A 152 -5.76 -5.34 -3.62
CA ARG A 152 -5.42 -6.66 -3.14
C ARG A 152 -6.66 -7.35 -2.58
N ALA A 153 -6.86 -8.61 -2.95
CA ALA A 153 -7.87 -9.44 -2.30
C ALA A 153 -7.41 -9.84 -0.89
N LEU A 154 -8.31 -9.74 0.07
CA LEU A 154 -8.09 -10.24 1.41
C LEU A 154 -8.61 -11.67 1.54
N SER A 155 -7.84 -12.52 2.20
CA SER A 155 -8.19 -13.93 2.42
C SER A 155 -9.39 -14.12 3.36
N SER A 156 -9.60 -13.16 4.26
CA SER A 156 -10.77 -13.13 5.15
C SER A 156 -11.70 -12.00 4.71
N THR A 157 -12.95 -12.35 4.41
CA THR A 157 -14.02 -11.41 4.06
C THR A 157 -14.85 -10.99 5.27
N ASN A 158 -14.62 -11.60 6.42
CA ASN A 158 -15.35 -11.31 7.64
C ASN A 158 -14.38 -10.83 8.72
N PHE A 159 -14.23 -9.50 8.82
CA PHE A 159 -13.37 -8.87 9.81
C PHE A 159 -13.84 -9.07 11.24
N ASP A 160 -15.15 -9.20 11.47
CA ASP A 160 -15.71 -9.46 12.81
C ASP A 160 -15.24 -10.82 13.35
N GLN A 161 -15.21 -11.85 12.49
CA GLN A 161 -14.70 -13.17 12.85
C GLN A 161 -13.17 -13.20 13.04
N SER A 162 -12.47 -12.33 12.33
CA SER A 162 -11.01 -12.22 12.39
C SER A 162 -10.54 -11.24 13.47
N ASN A 163 -11.48 -10.59 14.19
CA ASN A 163 -11.20 -9.55 15.19
C ASN A 163 -10.30 -8.42 14.66
N VAL A 164 -10.40 -8.09 13.38
CA VAL A 164 -9.66 -6.99 12.77
C VAL A 164 -10.43 -5.70 13.02
N GLU A 165 -9.87 -4.82 13.83
CA GLU A 165 -10.47 -3.54 14.21
C GLU A 165 -9.72 -2.35 13.62
N TYR A 166 -8.43 -2.51 13.33
CA TYR A 166 -7.53 -1.42 12.94
C TYR A 166 -6.71 -1.79 11.72
N ILE A 167 -6.33 -0.75 10.97
CA ILE A 167 -5.25 -0.79 9.98
C ILE A 167 -4.14 0.07 10.54
N GLU A 168 -2.99 -0.54 10.78
CA GLU A 168 -1.80 0.15 11.24
C GLU A 168 -0.68 -0.07 10.23
N PHE A 169 0.02 1.00 9.90
CA PHE A 169 1.19 0.93 9.03
C PHE A 169 2.15 2.06 9.36
N TRP A 170 3.39 1.84 9.02
CA TRP A 170 4.42 2.86 9.07
C TRP A 170 4.59 3.44 7.66
N LEU A 171 4.54 4.76 7.56
CA LEU A 171 4.79 5.49 6.33
C LEU A 171 6.06 6.30 6.52
N LEU A 172 6.99 6.16 5.57
CA LEU A 172 8.13 7.05 5.49
C LEU A 172 7.66 8.38 4.90
N ASP A 173 7.85 9.45 5.64
CA ASP A 173 7.56 10.80 5.20
C ASP A 173 8.78 11.38 4.48
N THR A 174 8.79 11.32 3.17
CA THR A 174 9.84 11.87 2.32
C THR A 174 9.69 13.37 2.07
N PHE A 175 8.64 13.98 2.60
CA PHE A 175 8.32 15.40 2.37
C PHE A 175 8.69 16.30 3.56
N SER A 176 9.01 15.72 4.71
CA SER A 176 9.18 16.45 5.98
C SER A 176 10.36 17.43 6.00
N GLU A 177 11.38 17.22 5.17
CA GLU A 177 12.58 18.09 5.12
C GLU A 177 12.43 19.26 4.16
N ASN A 178 11.33 19.36 3.44
CA ASN A 178 11.14 20.36 2.40
C ASN A 178 10.20 21.47 2.87
N ASP A 179 10.71 22.45 3.60
CA ASP A 179 9.96 23.62 4.11
C ASP A 179 9.27 24.46 3.00
N GLU A 180 9.61 24.20 1.71
CA GLU A 180 9.03 24.90 0.56
C GLU A 180 7.77 24.23 0.02
N LEU A 181 7.42 23.02 0.51
CA LEU A 181 6.21 22.33 0.09
C LEU A 181 4.99 22.99 0.71
N THR A 182 4.08 23.45 -0.14
CA THR A 182 2.76 23.90 0.29
C THR A 182 1.81 22.72 0.37
N ASP A 183 0.73 22.84 1.15
CA ASP A 183 -0.32 21.81 1.24
C ASP A 183 -0.86 21.39 -0.13
N GLU A 184 -0.79 22.26 -1.13
CA GLU A 184 -1.22 22.01 -2.50
C GLU A 184 -0.26 21.10 -3.29
N SER A 185 0.99 20.95 -2.83
CA SER A 185 1.99 20.08 -3.46
C SER A 185 2.01 18.66 -2.89
N LEU A 186 1.28 18.42 -1.80
CA LEU A 186 1.21 17.12 -1.13
C LEU A 186 0.08 16.28 -1.73
N GLY A 187 0.38 15.00 -2.01
CA GLY A 187 -0.62 14.03 -2.43
C GLY A 187 -1.42 13.46 -1.27
N ASN A 188 -2.51 12.77 -1.59
CA ASN A 188 -3.33 12.05 -0.62
C ASN A 188 -3.15 10.54 -0.77
N LEU A 189 -2.92 9.83 0.32
CA LEU A 189 -2.97 8.39 0.38
C LEU A 189 -4.34 7.94 0.89
N ILE A 190 -5.11 7.25 0.04
CA ILE A 190 -6.49 6.87 0.34
C ILE A 190 -6.60 5.35 0.42
N PHE A 191 -7.20 4.85 1.48
CA PHE A 191 -7.52 3.43 1.66
C PHE A 191 -9.00 3.18 1.45
N ASN A 192 -9.31 2.30 0.52
CA ASN A 192 -10.67 1.83 0.27
C ASN A 192 -10.79 0.38 0.72
N LEU A 193 -11.74 0.09 1.60
CA LEU A 193 -12.01 -1.23 2.12
C LEU A 193 -13.43 -1.65 1.80
N GLY A 194 -13.62 -2.93 1.51
CA GLY A 194 -14.94 -3.51 1.26
C GLY A 194 -15.02 -4.22 -0.07
N SER A 195 -16.20 -4.26 -0.65
CA SER A 195 -16.44 -4.85 -1.97
C SER A 195 -15.96 -3.89 -3.05
N ILE A 196 -14.79 -4.14 -3.59
CA ILE A 196 -14.15 -3.33 -4.62
C ILE A 196 -14.34 -4.03 -5.96
N SER A 197 -14.63 -3.27 -7.02
CA SER A 197 -14.71 -3.79 -8.38
C SER A 197 -13.35 -4.30 -8.84
N GLU A 198 -13.34 -5.40 -9.58
CA GLU A 198 -12.15 -5.91 -10.27
C GLU A 198 -12.08 -5.44 -11.73
N ASP A 199 -13.04 -4.64 -12.17
CA ASP A 199 -13.16 -4.09 -13.51
C ASP A 199 -12.30 -2.83 -13.64
N VAL A 200 -11.09 -3.00 -14.13
CA VAL A 200 -10.08 -1.94 -14.20
C VAL A 200 -10.45 -0.86 -15.22
N LEU A 201 -11.05 -1.27 -16.34
CA LEU A 201 -11.46 -0.35 -17.41
C LEU A 201 -12.85 0.27 -17.19
N ARG A 202 -13.62 -0.28 -16.26
CA ARG A 202 -15.01 0.11 -16.00
C ARG A 202 -15.92 0.00 -17.24
N ASP A 203 -15.70 -1.02 -18.02
CA ASP A 203 -16.52 -1.33 -19.19
C ASP A 203 -17.57 -2.43 -18.95
N GLY A 204 -17.69 -2.90 -17.71
CA GLY A 204 -18.57 -3.99 -17.31
C GLY A 204 -18.07 -5.37 -17.73
N ARG A 205 -16.83 -5.48 -18.17
CA ARG A 205 -16.21 -6.72 -18.65
C ARG A 205 -14.86 -6.93 -18.02
N LYS A 206 -14.61 -8.11 -17.50
CA LYS A 206 -13.29 -8.51 -16.99
C LYS A 206 -12.47 -9.19 -18.11
N GLN A 207 -12.29 -8.52 -19.25
CA GLN A 207 -11.57 -9.06 -20.40
C GLN A 207 -10.45 -8.09 -20.82
N TYR A 208 -9.30 -8.66 -21.20
CA TYR A 208 -8.16 -7.89 -21.71
C TYR A 208 -7.50 -6.93 -20.71
N GLU A 209 -7.70 -7.16 -19.45
CA GLU A 209 -7.17 -6.32 -18.35
C GLU A 209 -5.84 -6.82 -17.81
N ASN A 210 -4.98 -7.34 -18.67
CA ASN A 210 -3.69 -7.90 -18.31
C ASN A 210 -2.50 -6.92 -18.46
N GLY A 211 -2.80 -5.64 -18.59
CA GLY A 211 -1.78 -4.58 -18.70
C GLY A 211 -1.20 -4.38 -20.09
N LEU A 212 -1.60 -5.17 -21.06
CA LEU A 212 -1.20 -4.95 -22.45
C LEU A 212 -2.18 -3.99 -23.13
N PRO A 213 -1.70 -3.01 -23.93
CA PRO A 213 -2.58 -2.17 -24.72
C PRO A 213 -3.36 -3.07 -25.68
N GLY A 214 -4.68 -2.89 -25.70
CA GLY A 214 -5.51 -3.49 -26.73
C GLY A 214 -5.11 -2.96 -28.11
N THR A 215 -4.94 -3.83 -29.07
CA THR A 215 -4.70 -3.47 -30.47
C THR A 215 -5.99 -3.01 -31.13
#